data_53fe772afdfb7e9d71037e56109098c8
#
_entry.id   53fe772afdfb7e9d71037e56109098c8
#
_cell.length_a   1.000
_cell.length_b   1.000
_cell.length_c   1.000
_cell.angle_alpha   90.00
_cell.angle_beta   90.00
_cell.angle_gamma   90.00
#
_symmetry.space_group_name_H-M   'P 1'
#
loop_
_entity.id
_entity.type
_entity.pdbx_description
1 polymer ?
#
loop_
_entity_poly.entity_id
_entity_poly.type
_entity_poly.pdbx_seq_one_letter_code
_entity_poly.pdbx_strand_id
1 'polypeptide(L)'
;MTEFDYYIQQGEPSQREKAEAWAIAIGLQDVDGLKPSQYLLETARRYIEGEIDYEETKRLVYSYYETLPANEQDSDEEEADKVALHITRVLSERTFTFSPAELANIHRRLFTGVLPHAGRYRDVNITKKEWVLDGDTVLYASCDSISATLIYDFGQEKQFSYVRLSQEDMIAHFSKFISGIWQIHPFREGNTRTTAVFAIKYLRKLGYRVTNEPFADNAKYFRNALVRANYQNYEKGIEETTEFLKLFFRNVLLGEQYPLKKRYQHIEWKQVASSFGTEKSSEKQQIGTEKSSEKILRIMAEQPTITTAILAKEIGISTRAIDKQIAKLKVIGRLRRIGADRGGHWEVIK
;
A
#
# COMPACT_ATOMS: atom_id res chain seq x y z
N MET A 1 5.95 11.59 -2.25
CA MET A 1 5.39 12.49 -3.30
C MET A 1 5.48 11.74 -4.61
N THR A 2 4.34 11.51 -5.24
CA THR A 2 4.26 10.85 -6.55
C THR A 2 4.68 11.84 -7.66
N GLU A 3 5.07 11.32 -8.82
CA GLU A 3 5.44 12.09 -10.01
C GLU A 3 4.33 13.09 -10.43
N PHE A 4 3.07 12.83 -10.08
CA PHE A 4 1.90 13.59 -10.51
C PHE A 4 1.24 14.42 -9.40
N ASP A 5 1.86 14.57 -8.23
CA ASP A 5 1.29 15.31 -7.10
C ASP A 5 0.91 16.75 -7.43
N TYR A 6 1.67 17.41 -8.33
CA TYR A 6 1.34 18.73 -8.80
C TYR A 6 -0.06 18.79 -9.45
N TYR A 7 -0.36 17.86 -10.37
CA TYR A 7 -1.66 17.80 -11.05
C TYR A 7 -2.79 17.40 -10.12
N ILE A 8 -2.52 16.53 -9.15
CA ILE A 8 -3.51 16.11 -8.14
C ILE A 8 -3.91 17.28 -7.24
N GLN A 9 -2.94 18.14 -6.89
CA GLN A 9 -3.18 19.26 -5.97
C GLN A 9 -3.68 20.52 -6.67
N GLN A 10 -3.14 20.85 -7.85
CA GLN A 10 -3.31 22.14 -8.51
C GLN A 10 -3.85 22.04 -9.95
N GLY A 11 -3.98 20.84 -10.51
CA GLY A 11 -4.45 20.65 -11.87
C GLY A 11 -5.94 20.93 -12.05
N GLU A 12 -6.33 21.22 -13.27
CA GLU A 12 -7.73 21.27 -13.69
C GLU A 12 -8.45 19.95 -13.36
N PRO A 13 -9.78 19.93 -13.17
CA PRO A 13 -10.52 18.73 -12.76
C PRO A 13 -10.21 17.48 -13.61
N SER A 14 -10.12 17.67 -14.94
CA SER A 14 -9.79 16.56 -15.87
C SER A 14 -8.35 16.07 -15.74
N GLN A 15 -7.40 16.96 -15.49
CA GLN A 15 -6.00 16.62 -15.24
C GLN A 15 -5.87 15.87 -13.91
N ARG A 16 -6.58 16.33 -12.88
CA ARG A 16 -6.60 15.68 -11.58
C ARG A 16 -7.11 14.24 -11.67
N GLU A 17 -8.26 14.02 -12.32
CA GLU A 17 -8.81 12.66 -12.47
C GLU A 17 -7.84 11.73 -13.22
N LYS A 18 -7.18 12.21 -14.27
CA LYS A 18 -6.16 11.46 -15.00
C LYS A 18 -4.94 11.16 -14.13
N ALA A 19 -4.41 12.17 -13.43
CA ALA A 19 -3.25 12.05 -12.57
C ALA A 19 -3.50 11.07 -11.42
N GLU A 20 -4.68 11.11 -10.81
CA GLU A 20 -5.12 10.18 -9.78
C GLU A 20 -5.14 8.73 -10.30
N ALA A 21 -5.69 8.50 -11.48
CA ALA A 21 -5.72 7.16 -12.08
C ALA A 21 -4.31 6.64 -12.39
N TRP A 22 -3.42 7.48 -12.91
CA TRP A 22 -2.02 7.15 -13.17
C TRP A 22 -1.23 6.87 -11.89
N ALA A 23 -1.39 7.69 -10.85
CA ALA A 23 -0.72 7.48 -9.58
C ALA A 23 -1.06 6.11 -8.97
N ILE A 24 -2.35 5.71 -8.98
CA ILE A 24 -2.76 4.37 -8.56
C ILE A 24 -2.13 3.30 -9.45
N ALA A 25 -2.23 3.47 -10.78
CA ALA A 25 -1.81 2.47 -11.74
C ALA A 25 -0.31 2.17 -11.65
N ILE A 26 0.51 3.19 -11.48
CA ILE A 26 1.97 3.11 -11.28
C ILE A 26 2.28 2.49 -9.91
N GLY A 27 1.65 3.01 -8.85
CA GLY A 27 1.90 2.49 -7.49
C GLY A 27 1.55 1.02 -7.33
N LEU A 28 0.50 0.54 -8.00
CA LEU A 28 0.10 -0.86 -7.97
C LEU A 28 1.13 -1.82 -8.59
N GLN A 29 2.09 -1.35 -9.40
CA GLN A 29 3.17 -2.21 -9.90
C GLN A 29 4.10 -2.67 -8.78
N ASP A 30 4.25 -1.88 -7.70
CA ASP A 30 5.09 -2.22 -6.54
C ASP A 30 4.61 -3.47 -5.78
N VAL A 31 3.36 -3.94 -5.94
CA VAL A 31 2.89 -5.19 -5.30
C VAL A 31 3.73 -6.40 -5.73
N ASP A 32 4.19 -6.42 -6.97
CA ASP A 32 5.03 -7.46 -7.54
C ASP A 32 6.51 -7.02 -7.66
N GLY A 33 6.84 -5.82 -7.15
CA GLY A 33 8.20 -5.26 -7.17
C GLY A 33 8.60 -4.63 -8.49
N LEU A 34 7.65 -4.48 -9.42
CA LEU A 34 7.87 -3.91 -10.73
C LEU A 34 7.98 -2.37 -10.65
N LYS A 35 8.70 -1.79 -11.59
CA LYS A 35 8.87 -0.34 -11.70
C LYS A 35 8.59 0.11 -13.11
N PRO A 36 7.71 1.08 -13.30
CA PRO A 36 7.49 1.68 -14.61
C PRO A 36 8.74 2.43 -15.12
N SER A 37 8.87 2.47 -16.44
CA SER A 37 9.93 3.19 -17.14
C SER A 37 9.81 4.71 -17.01
N GLN A 38 10.92 5.40 -17.18
CA GLN A 38 10.91 6.86 -17.31
C GLN A 38 10.11 7.31 -18.56
N TYR A 39 10.15 6.51 -19.63
CA TYR A 39 9.38 6.76 -20.84
C TYR A 39 7.86 6.76 -20.58
N LEU A 40 7.35 5.78 -19.80
CA LEU A 40 5.95 5.79 -19.40
C LEU A 40 5.59 7.03 -18.60
N LEU A 41 6.42 7.44 -17.63
CA LEU A 41 6.14 8.61 -16.79
C LEU A 41 6.02 9.90 -17.62
N GLU A 42 6.91 10.08 -18.59
CA GLU A 42 6.86 11.21 -19.51
C GLU A 42 5.63 11.16 -20.44
N THR A 43 5.32 9.98 -20.97
CA THR A 43 4.14 9.77 -21.82
C THR A 43 2.83 9.99 -21.05
N ALA A 44 2.77 9.53 -19.79
CA ALA A 44 1.63 9.75 -18.89
C ALA A 44 1.42 11.23 -18.59
N ARG A 45 2.51 12.00 -18.41
CA ARG A 45 2.44 13.46 -18.21
C ARG A 45 1.77 14.15 -19.42
N ARG A 46 2.20 13.82 -20.64
CA ARG A 46 1.61 14.35 -21.88
C ARG A 46 0.10 14.03 -22.00
N TYR A 47 -0.29 12.82 -21.59
CA TYR A 47 -1.70 12.43 -21.52
C TYR A 47 -2.48 13.24 -20.47
N ILE A 48 -1.90 13.46 -19.28
CA ILE A 48 -2.53 14.25 -18.21
C ILE A 48 -2.73 15.69 -18.67
N GLU A 49 -1.74 16.27 -19.32
CA GLU A 49 -1.77 17.64 -19.88
C GLU A 49 -2.71 17.78 -21.09
N GLY A 50 -3.15 16.66 -21.68
CA GLY A 50 -4.09 16.65 -22.80
C GLY A 50 -3.42 16.85 -24.16
N GLU A 51 -2.09 16.75 -24.23
CA GLU A 51 -1.35 16.80 -25.50
C GLU A 51 -1.62 15.60 -26.40
N ILE A 52 -1.85 14.43 -25.77
CA ILE A 52 -2.16 13.17 -26.42
C ILE A 52 -3.39 12.53 -25.78
N ASP A 53 -4.12 11.72 -26.55
CA ASP A 53 -5.23 10.94 -26.04
C ASP A 53 -4.77 9.52 -25.56
N TYR A 54 -5.72 8.71 -25.09
CA TYR A 54 -5.41 7.36 -24.61
C TYR A 54 -4.88 6.44 -25.71
N GLU A 55 -5.44 6.51 -26.91
CA GLU A 55 -5.04 5.63 -28.00
C GLU A 55 -3.63 5.96 -28.49
N GLU A 56 -3.29 7.24 -28.53
CA GLU A 56 -1.93 7.68 -28.84
C GLU A 56 -0.95 7.31 -27.71
N THR A 57 -1.34 7.45 -26.44
CA THR A 57 -0.55 7.01 -25.30
C THR A 57 -0.23 5.51 -25.40
N LYS A 58 -1.25 4.71 -25.71
CA LYS A 58 -1.11 3.27 -25.90
C LYS A 58 -0.17 2.95 -27.06
N ARG A 59 -0.36 3.60 -28.21
CA ARG A 59 0.48 3.41 -29.38
C ARG A 59 1.95 3.70 -29.07
N LEU A 60 2.23 4.80 -28.39
CA LEU A 60 3.58 5.21 -28.02
C LEU A 60 4.25 4.17 -27.08
N VAL A 61 3.55 3.75 -26.01
CA VAL A 61 4.09 2.75 -25.08
C VAL A 61 4.38 1.42 -25.78
N TYR A 62 3.47 0.93 -26.62
CA TYR A 62 3.67 -0.33 -27.33
C TYR A 62 4.80 -0.25 -28.34
N SER A 63 4.83 0.82 -29.17
CA SER A 63 5.90 1.03 -30.15
C SER A 63 7.27 1.19 -29.51
N TYR A 64 7.35 1.76 -28.31
CA TYR A 64 8.61 1.87 -27.57
C TYR A 64 9.25 0.50 -27.37
N TYR A 65 8.50 -0.48 -26.84
CA TYR A 65 9.02 -1.82 -26.62
C TYR A 65 9.24 -2.63 -27.90
N GLU A 66 8.47 -2.39 -28.96
CA GLU A 66 8.68 -3.01 -30.26
C GLU A 66 9.98 -2.54 -30.96
N THR A 67 10.45 -1.33 -30.65
CA THR A 67 11.62 -0.72 -31.27
C THR A 67 12.89 -0.83 -30.44
N LEU A 68 12.78 -1.20 -29.14
CA LEU A 68 13.93 -1.38 -28.28
C LEU A 68 14.82 -2.54 -28.75
N PRO A 69 16.15 -2.35 -28.81
CA PRO A 69 17.09 -3.44 -29.04
C PRO A 69 16.93 -4.57 -28.01
N ALA A 70 17.10 -5.82 -28.41
CA ALA A 70 16.91 -6.96 -27.54
C ALA A 70 17.75 -6.96 -26.25
N ASN A 71 18.91 -6.31 -26.27
CA ASN A 71 19.77 -6.13 -25.09
C ASN A 71 19.35 -5.01 -24.14
N GLU A 72 18.36 -4.21 -24.51
CA GLU A 72 17.80 -3.12 -23.71
C GLU A 72 16.36 -3.44 -23.25
N GLN A 73 15.79 -4.56 -23.69
CA GLN A 73 14.47 -4.99 -23.29
C GLN A 73 14.49 -5.54 -21.85
N ASP A 74 13.69 -4.93 -20.98
CA ASP A 74 13.38 -5.40 -19.63
C ASP A 74 11.91 -5.84 -19.58
N SER A 75 11.69 -7.14 -19.44
CA SER A 75 10.33 -7.71 -19.41
C SER A 75 9.51 -7.23 -18.22
N ASP A 76 10.15 -6.93 -17.09
CA ASP A 76 9.50 -6.48 -15.87
C ASP A 76 9.05 -5.02 -16.02
N GLU A 77 9.87 -4.19 -16.67
CA GLU A 77 9.54 -2.81 -16.99
C GLU A 77 8.43 -2.74 -18.05
N GLU A 78 8.53 -3.57 -19.10
CA GLU A 78 7.47 -3.68 -20.12
C GLU A 78 6.13 -4.10 -19.53
N GLU A 79 6.13 -5.11 -18.64
CA GLU A 79 4.92 -5.51 -17.92
C GLU A 79 4.36 -4.35 -17.10
N ALA A 80 5.20 -3.67 -16.31
CA ALA A 80 4.80 -2.55 -15.47
C ALA A 80 4.11 -1.46 -16.28
N ASP A 81 4.71 -1.08 -17.40
CA ASP A 81 4.22 -0.01 -18.26
C ASP A 81 2.88 -0.34 -18.92
N LYS A 82 2.79 -1.51 -19.56
CA LYS A 82 1.57 -1.94 -20.22
C LYS A 82 0.42 -2.14 -19.23
N VAL A 83 0.70 -2.73 -18.06
CA VAL A 83 -0.33 -2.93 -17.03
C VAL A 83 -0.75 -1.62 -16.38
N ALA A 84 0.16 -0.68 -16.13
CA ALA A 84 -0.20 0.66 -15.62
C ALA A 84 -1.11 1.41 -16.60
N LEU A 85 -0.77 1.40 -17.89
CA LEU A 85 -1.63 1.96 -18.94
C LEU A 85 -3.04 1.35 -18.92
N HIS A 86 -3.15 0.03 -18.81
CA HIS A 86 -4.43 -0.67 -18.79
C HIS A 86 -5.23 -0.37 -17.51
N ILE A 87 -4.58 -0.31 -16.33
CA ILE A 87 -5.23 0.05 -15.07
C ILE A 87 -5.81 1.46 -15.17
N THR A 88 -5.04 2.42 -15.70
CA THR A 88 -5.50 3.80 -15.91
C THR A 88 -6.78 3.85 -16.72
N ARG A 89 -6.87 3.08 -17.82
CA ARG A 89 -8.09 3.00 -18.64
C ARG A 89 -9.27 2.45 -17.86
N VAL A 90 -9.06 1.32 -17.13
CA VAL A 90 -10.12 0.68 -16.35
C VAL A 90 -10.62 1.58 -15.23
N LEU A 91 -9.73 2.33 -14.55
CA LEU A 91 -10.10 3.25 -13.47
C LEU A 91 -10.79 4.52 -13.95
N SER A 92 -10.53 4.97 -15.17
CA SER A 92 -11.17 6.13 -15.79
C SER A 92 -12.63 5.87 -16.20
N GLU A 93 -13.02 4.61 -16.36
CA GLU A 93 -14.37 4.23 -16.73
C GLU A 93 -15.29 4.15 -15.51
N ARG A 94 -16.49 4.72 -15.63
CA ARG A 94 -17.49 4.68 -14.55
C ARG A 94 -18.29 3.38 -14.50
N THR A 95 -18.33 2.63 -15.61
CA THR A 95 -19.08 1.37 -15.69
C THR A 95 -18.44 0.29 -14.83
N PHE A 96 -19.27 -0.41 -14.04
CA PHE A 96 -18.86 -1.55 -13.23
C PHE A 96 -20.06 -2.44 -12.91
N THR A 97 -19.92 -3.74 -13.15
CA THR A 97 -20.91 -4.74 -12.80
C THR A 97 -20.39 -5.62 -11.67
N PHE A 98 -21.06 -5.63 -10.53
CA PHE A 98 -20.63 -6.47 -9.42
C PHE A 98 -20.92 -7.96 -9.71
N SER A 99 -19.91 -8.70 -10.12
CA SER A 99 -19.98 -10.12 -10.44
C SER A 99 -18.61 -10.79 -10.51
N PRO A 100 -18.52 -12.14 -10.36
CA PRO A 100 -17.29 -12.90 -10.65
C PRO A 100 -16.78 -12.70 -12.08
N ALA A 101 -17.70 -12.57 -13.03
CA ALA A 101 -17.35 -12.31 -14.44
C ALA A 101 -16.65 -10.96 -14.62
N GLU A 102 -17.04 -9.94 -13.84
CA GLU A 102 -16.37 -8.64 -13.89
C GLU A 102 -14.97 -8.72 -13.26
N LEU A 103 -14.76 -9.49 -12.21
CA LEU A 103 -13.42 -9.74 -11.66
C LEU A 103 -12.50 -10.36 -12.75
N ALA A 104 -12.99 -11.37 -13.47
CA ALA A 104 -12.27 -11.98 -14.57
C ALA A 104 -12.07 -11.01 -15.77
N ASN A 105 -13.06 -10.15 -16.04
CA ASN A 105 -12.98 -9.13 -17.08
C ASN A 105 -11.94 -8.04 -16.73
N ILE A 106 -11.88 -7.60 -15.48
CA ILE A 106 -10.83 -6.68 -15.00
C ILE A 106 -9.47 -7.33 -15.22
N HIS A 107 -9.25 -8.56 -14.74
CA HIS A 107 -7.98 -9.26 -14.96
C HIS A 107 -7.62 -9.36 -16.44
N ARG A 108 -8.57 -9.76 -17.28
CA ARG A 108 -8.35 -9.84 -18.74
C ARG A 108 -7.89 -8.50 -19.30
N ARG A 109 -8.55 -7.40 -18.94
CA ARG A 109 -8.25 -6.07 -19.44
C ARG A 109 -6.90 -5.54 -18.96
N LEU A 110 -6.53 -5.84 -17.72
CA LEU A 110 -5.24 -5.45 -17.16
C LEU A 110 -4.07 -6.16 -17.87
N PHE A 111 -4.25 -7.43 -18.23
CA PHE A 111 -3.14 -8.30 -18.63
C PHE A 111 -3.20 -8.77 -20.09
N THR A 112 -4.17 -8.31 -20.89
CA THR A 112 -4.19 -8.60 -22.33
C THR A 112 -2.92 -8.06 -23.01
N GLY A 113 -2.24 -8.94 -23.76
CA GLY A 113 -0.96 -8.62 -24.41
C GLY A 113 0.26 -8.65 -23.47
N VAL A 114 0.05 -9.02 -22.20
CA VAL A 114 1.12 -9.17 -21.19
C VAL A 114 1.16 -10.64 -20.72
N LEU A 115 0.04 -11.17 -20.26
CA LEU A 115 -0.05 -12.56 -19.79
C LEU A 115 -0.85 -13.43 -20.77
N PRO A 116 -0.37 -14.63 -21.14
CA PRO A 116 -1.05 -15.50 -22.08
C PRO A 116 -2.38 -16.07 -21.55
N HIS A 117 -2.60 -16.00 -20.25
CA HIS A 117 -3.79 -16.50 -19.54
C HIS A 117 -4.69 -15.36 -19.01
N ALA A 118 -4.58 -14.15 -19.55
CA ALA A 118 -5.36 -13.00 -19.12
C ALA A 118 -6.88 -13.30 -19.10
N GLY A 119 -7.53 -13.08 -17.95
CA GLY A 119 -8.96 -13.32 -17.73
C GLY A 119 -9.36 -14.76 -17.51
N ARG A 120 -8.44 -15.72 -17.53
CA ARG A 120 -8.73 -17.14 -17.30
C ARG A 120 -8.36 -17.57 -15.89
N TYR A 121 -9.27 -18.26 -15.22
CA TYR A 121 -8.96 -18.85 -13.93
C TYR A 121 -7.87 -19.92 -14.08
N ARG A 122 -7.05 -20.05 -13.03
CA ARG A 122 -6.01 -21.09 -13.01
C ARG A 122 -6.63 -22.49 -12.93
N ASP A 123 -5.98 -23.41 -13.57
CA ASP A 123 -6.30 -24.84 -13.64
C ASP A 123 -5.32 -25.71 -12.84
N VAL A 124 -4.45 -25.07 -12.06
CA VAL A 124 -3.46 -25.71 -11.19
C VAL A 124 -3.49 -25.08 -9.79
N ASN A 125 -3.18 -25.88 -8.79
CA ASN A 125 -2.96 -25.37 -7.45
C ASN A 125 -1.61 -24.65 -7.37
N ILE A 126 -1.56 -23.58 -6.62
CA ILE A 126 -0.39 -22.73 -6.51
C ILE A 126 0.00 -22.50 -5.03
N THR A 127 1.27 -22.26 -4.83
CA THR A 127 1.86 -21.88 -3.53
C THR A 127 2.79 -20.71 -3.77
N LYS A 128 2.73 -19.68 -2.92
CA LYS A 128 3.61 -18.51 -2.99
C LYS A 128 4.25 -18.28 -1.64
N LYS A 129 5.57 -18.17 -1.63
CA LYS A 129 6.30 -17.76 -0.43
C LYS A 129 6.10 -16.27 -0.19
N GLU A 130 5.70 -15.92 1.03
CA GLU A 130 5.42 -14.53 1.41
C GLU A 130 6.46 -14.04 2.41
N TRP A 131 7.13 -12.92 2.09
CA TRP A 131 8.10 -12.31 2.99
C TRP A 131 7.50 -12.00 4.38
N VAL A 132 6.28 -11.50 4.41
CA VAL A 132 5.59 -11.11 5.67
C VAL A 132 5.31 -12.30 6.58
N LEU A 133 5.38 -13.53 6.05
CA LEU A 133 5.20 -14.80 6.74
C LEU A 133 6.52 -15.57 6.96
N ASP A 134 7.66 -14.90 6.86
CA ASP A 134 8.97 -15.55 6.93
C ASP A 134 9.14 -16.70 5.92
N GLY A 135 8.65 -16.49 4.71
CA GLY A 135 8.73 -17.47 3.62
C GLY A 135 7.66 -18.57 3.65
N ASP A 136 6.73 -18.53 4.60
CA ASP A 136 5.54 -19.39 4.61
C ASP A 136 4.48 -18.90 3.59
N THR A 137 3.38 -19.61 3.41
CA THR A 137 2.38 -19.40 2.37
C THR A 137 0.96 -19.30 2.93
N VAL A 138 0.09 -18.56 2.24
CA VAL A 138 -1.36 -18.61 2.47
C VAL A 138 -1.93 -19.86 1.79
N LEU A 139 -2.91 -20.47 2.42
CA LEU A 139 -3.69 -21.54 1.80
C LEU A 139 -4.71 -20.94 0.82
N TYR A 140 -4.45 -21.10 -0.48
CA TYR A 140 -5.36 -20.65 -1.53
C TYR A 140 -6.43 -21.72 -1.83
N ALA A 141 -7.55 -21.29 -2.44
CA ALA A 141 -8.59 -22.22 -2.88
C ALA A 141 -8.05 -23.28 -3.86
N SER A 142 -8.59 -24.50 -3.84
CA SER A 142 -8.32 -25.48 -4.89
C SER A 142 -8.77 -24.94 -6.25
N CYS A 143 -7.99 -25.21 -7.31
CA CYS A 143 -8.33 -24.75 -8.66
C CYS A 143 -9.72 -25.23 -9.10
N ASP A 144 -10.14 -26.42 -8.70
CA ASP A 144 -11.45 -27.00 -9.04
C ASP A 144 -12.62 -26.28 -8.34
N SER A 145 -12.36 -25.59 -7.22
CA SER A 145 -13.39 -24.91 -6.44
C SER A 145 -13.52 -23.41 -6.75
N ILE A 146 -12.58 -22.81 -7.49
CA ILE A 146 -12.52 -21.36 -7.73
C ILE A 146 -13.87 -20.77 -8.16
N SER A 147 -14.47 -21.34 -9.21
CA SER A 147 -15.71 -20.82 -9.77
C SER A 147 -16.87 -20.90 -8.77
N ALA A 148 -17.01 -22.04 -8.09
CA ALA A 148 -18.07 -22.23 -7.09
C ALA A 148 -17.91 -21.31 -5.90
N THR A 149 -16.68 -21.15 -5.38
CA THR A 149 -16.38 -20.26 -4.26
C THR A 149 -16.65 -18.80 -4.61
N LEU A 150 -16.21 -18.34 -5.79
CA LEU A 150 -16.51 -16.97 -6.24
C LEU A 150 -18.02 -16.74 -6.38
N ILE A 151 -18.78 -17.67 -6.95
CA ILE A 151 -20.23 -17.55 -7.08
C ILE A 151 -20.87 -17.43 -5.70
N TYR A 152 -20.44 -18.26 -4.76
CA TYR A 152 -20.95 -18.24 -3.38
C TYR A 152 -20.65 -16.91 -2.68
N ASP A 153 -19.37 -16.47 -2.65
CA ASP A 153 -18.96 -15.26 -1.93
C ASP A 153 -19.61 -14.00 -2.53
N PHE A 154 -19.64 -13.88 -3.85
CA PHE A 154 -20.36 -12.79 -4.52
C PHE A 154 -21.87 -12.84 -4.28
N GLY A 155 -22.44 -14.05 -4.15
CA GLY A 155 -23.84 -14.24 -3.79
C GLY A 155 -24.18 -13.75 -2.38
N GLN A 156 -23.32 -14.08 -1.40
CA GLN A 156 -23.44 -13.57 -0.02
C GLN A 156 -23.31 -12.06 0.04
N GLU A 157 -22.30 -11.51 -0.64
CA GLU A 157 -22.06 -10.07 -0.67
C GLU A 157 -23.21 -9.28 -1.31
N LYS A 158 -23.87 -9.82 -2.35
CA LYS A 158 -25.05 -9.20 -2.96
C LYS A 158 -26.25 -9.09 -2.01
N GLN A 159 -26.34 -9.99 -1.04
CA GLN A 159 -27.42 -10.00 -0.03
C GLN A 159 -27.06 -9.10 1.16
N PHE A 160 -25.81 -8.71 1.29
CA PHE A 160 -25.36 -7.85 2.38
C PHE A 160 -25.81 -6.39 2.16
N SER A 161 -26.27 -5.75 3.22
CA SER A 161 -26.72 -4.36 3.16
C SER A 161 -25.73 -3.42 3.85
N TYR A 162 -25.18 -2.50 3.09
CA TYR A 162 -24.35 -1.42 3.62
C TYR A 162 -25.14 -0.26 4.22
N VAL A 163 -26.47 -0.31 4.12
CA VAL A 163 -27.36 0.77 4.61
C VAL A 163 -27.37 0.81 6.14
N ARG A 164 -27.11 1.98 6.72
CA ARG A 164 -27.09 2.24 8.18
C ARG A 164 -25.98 1.54 8.95
N LEU A 165 -24.96 1.03 8.29
CA LEU A 165 -23.77 0.55 8.99
C LEU A 165 -22.98 1.71 9.58
N SER A 166 -22.33 1.46 10.71
CA SER A 166 -21.25 2.34 11.16
C SER A 166 -20.07 2.29 10.16
N GLN A 167 -19.24 3.34 10.13
CA GLN A 167 -18.04 3.34 9.30
C GLN A 167 -17.12 2.16 9.64
N GLU A 168 -17.02 1.82 10.93
CA GLU A 168 -16.20 0.70 11.40
C GLU A 168 -16.72 -0.64 10.89
N ASP A 169 -18.03 -0.89 11.02
CA ASP A 169 -18.65 -2.13 10.55
C ASP A 169 -18.53 -2.28 9.02
N MET A 170 -18.70 -1.17 8.31
CA MET A 170 -18.55 -1.13 6.85
C MET A 170 -17.11 -1.49 6.44
N ILE A 171 -16.12 -0.86 7.06
CA ILE A 171 -14.71 -1.13 6.78
C ILE A 171 -14.34 -2.57 7.16
N ALA A 172 -14.85 -3.06 8.29
CA ALA A 172 -14.62 -4.43 8.74
C ALA A 172 -15.17 -5.46 7.75
N HIS A 173 -16.45 -5.28 7.35
CA HIS A 173 -17.10 -6.17 6.37
C HIS A 173 -16.39 -6.11 5.01
N PHE A 174 -16.15 -4.91 4.49
CA PHE A 174 -15.48 -4.72 3.20
C PHE A 174 -14.07 -5.34 3.20
N SER A 175 -13.30 -5.15 4.29
CA SER A 175 -11.97 -5.76 4.44
C SER A 175 -12.04 -7.28 4.39
N LYS A 176 -13.02 -7.88 5.08
CA LYS A 176 -13.24 -9.34 5.08
C LYS A 176 -13.59 -9.84 3.67
N PHE A 177 -14.52 -9.19 2.99
CA PHE A 177 -14.94 -9.57 1.64
C PHE A 177 -13.78 -9.49 0.63
N ILE A 178 -13.04 -8.38 0.62
CA ILE A 178 -11.90 -8.22 -0.29
C ILE A 178 -10.77 -9.21 0.00
N SER A 179 -10.49 -9.49 1.28
CA SER A 179 -9.49 -10.49 1.63
C SER A 179 -9.91 -11.90 1.21
N GLY A 180 -11.19 -12.24 1.34
CA GLY A 180 -11.74 -13.54 0.90
C GLY A 180 -11.60 -13.74 -0.61
N ILE A 181 -11.97 -12.75 -1.44
CA ILE A 181 -11.76 -12.81 -2.89
C ILE A 181 -10.28 -13.00 -3.22
N TRP A 182 -9.39 -12.26 -2.55
CA TRP A 182 -7.96 -12.40 -2.77
C TRP A 182 -7.45 -13.78 -2.36
N GLN A 183 -7.95 -14.39 -1.30
CA GLN A 183 -7.57 -15.73 -0.85
C GLN A 183 -7.96 -16.83 -1.86
N ILE A 184 -9.08 -16.68 -2.53
CA ILE A 184 -9.44 -17.60 -3.63
C ILE A 184 -8.33 -17.66 -4.66
N HIS A 185 -7.65 -16.55 -4.89
CA HIS A 185 -6.49 -16.41 -5.78
C HIS A 185 -6.77 -17.00 -7.16
N PRO A 186 -7.79 -16.51 -7.87
CA PRO A 186 -8.37 -17.19 -9.02
C PRO A 186 -7.45 -17.25 -10.24
N PHE A 187 -6.43 -16.42 -10.33
CA PHE A 187 -5.54 -16.33 -11.47
C PHE A 187 -4.15 -16.87 -11.14
N ARG A 188 -3.38 -17.25 -12.17
CA ARG A 188 -1.98 -17.67 -11.98
C ARG A 188 -1.10 -16.54 -11.47
N GLU A 189 -1.32 -15.31 -11.99
CA GLU A 189 -0.61 -14.10 -11.64
C GLU A 189 -1.58 -12.90 -11.60
N GLY A 190 -1.11 -11.71 -11.14
CA GLY A 190 -1.88 -10.47 -11.18
C GLY A 190 -3.07 -10.38 -10.20
N ASN A 191 -3.23 -11.33 -9.27
CA ASN A 191 -4.37 -11.35 -8.35
C ASN A 191 -4.47 -10.10 -7.50
N THR A 192 -3.37 -9.59 -6.94
CA THR A 192 -3.39 -8.41 -6.06
C THR A 192 -3.75 -7.15 -6.83
N ARG A 193 -3.16 -6.92 -8.01
CA ARG A 193 -3.49 -5.76 -8.87
C ARG A 193 -4.97 -5.80 -9.28
N THR A 194 -5.46 -6.98 -9.68
CA THR A 194 -6.89 -7.19 -10.03
C THR A 194 -7.81 -6.91 -8.85
N THR A 195 -7.48 -7.44 -7.66
CA THR A 195 -8.27 -7.22 -6.43
C THR A 195 -8.30 -5.76 -6.03
N ALA A 196 -7.18 -5.03 -6.15
CA ALA A 196 -7.12 -3.60 -5.86
C ALA A 196 -8.02 -2.79 -6.80
N VAL A 197 -7.92 -3.02 -8.12
CA VAL A 197 -8.76 -2.33 -9.11
C VAL A 197 -10.25 -2.67 -8.90
N PHE A 198 -10.57 -3.93 -8.63
CA PHE A 198 -11.93 -4.36 -8.30
C PHE A 198 -12.44 -3.65 -7.04
N ALA A 199 -11.66 -3.60 -5.95
CA ALA A 199 -12.02 -2.93 -4.72
C ALA A 199 -12.32 -1.44 -4.92
N ILE A 200 -11.48 -0.73 -5.68
CA ILE A 200 -11.67 0.68 -6.01
C ILE A 200 -12.99 0.88 -6.76
N LYS A 201 -13.24 0.08 -7.81
CA LYS A 201 -14.46 0.20 -8.60
C LYS A 201 -15.71 -0.18 -7.79
N TYR A 202 -15.63 -1.16 -6.93
CA TYR A 202 -16.73 -1.56 -6.06
C TYR A 202 -17.05 -0.48 -5.02
N LEU A 203 -16.06 0.10 -4.36
CA LEU A 203 -16.23 1.23 -3.45
C LEU A 203 -16.89 2.44 -4.15
N ARG A 204 -16.45 2.78 -5.35
CA ARG A 204 -17.06 3.83 -6.15
C ARG A 204 -18.52 3.53 -6.50
N LYS A 205 -18.85 2.26 -6.82
CA LYS A 205 -20.24 1.81 -7.04
C LYS A 205 -21.10 1.93 -5.78
N LEU A 206 -20.55 1.69 -4.60
CA LEU A 206 -21.21 1.87 -3.31
C LEU A 206 -21.37 3.36 -2.93
N GLY A 207 -20.85 4.28 -3.76
CA GLY A 207 -20.97 5.73 -3.55
C GLY A 207 -19.82 6.35 -2.72
N TYR A 208 -18.79 5.58 -2.40
CA TYR A 208 -17.65 6.11 -1.65
C TYR A 208 -16.67 6.86 -2.55
N ARG A 209 -16.14 7.96 -2.02
CA ARG A 209 -14.98 8.61 -2.60
C ARG A 209 -13.73 7.83 -2.15
N VAL A 210 -12.93 7.40 -3.10
CA VAL A 210 -11.69 6.65 -2.86
C VAL A 210 -10.53 7.61 -2.99
N THR A 211 -9.73 7.78 -1.94
CA THR A 211 -8.47 8.52 -2.02
C THR A 211 -7.39 7.65 -2.66
N ASN A 212 -6.50 8.26 -3.43
CA ASN A 212 -5.55 7.53 -4.29
C ASN A 212 -4.26 7.17 -3.57
N GLU A 213 -3.83 8.04 -2.67
CA GLU A 213 -2.53 7.97 -1.99
C GLU A 213 -2.22 6.59 -1.35
N PRO A 214 -3.17 5.92 -0.64
CA PRO A 214 -2.84 4.62 -0.06
C PRO A 214 -2.48 3.56 -1.11
N PHE A 215 -3.17 3.52 -2.25
CA PHE A 215 -2.85 2.57 -3.33
C PHE A 215 -1.60 2.98 -4.10
N ALA A 216 -1.37 4.26 -4.30
CA ALA A 216 -0.19 4.77 -5.00
C ALA A 216 1.11 4.54 -4.21
N ASP A 217 1.10 4.83 -2.91
CA ASP A 217 2.32 4.84 -2.08
C ASP A 217 2.50 3.58 -1.24
N ASN A 218 1.44 2.78 -1.05
CA ASN A 218 1.43 1.67 -0.09
C ASN A 218 0.89 0.36 -0.67
N ALA A 219 1.07 0.11 -1.96
CA ALA A 219 0.58 -1.09 -2.63
C ALA A 219 1.14 -2.40 -2.02
N LYS A 220 2.42 -2.43 -1.65
CA LYS A 220 2.99 -3.58 -0.89
C LYS A 220 2.39 -3.75 0.50
N TYR A 221 2.02 -2.65 1.17
CA TYR A 221 1.31 -2.76 2.45
C TYR A 221 -0.05 -3.42 2.25
N PHE A 222 -0.80 -3.01 1.22
CA PHE A 222 -2.08 -3.61 0.87
C PHE A 222 -1.94 -5.12 0.61
N ARG A 223 -0.94 -5.55 -0.21
CA ARG A 223 -0.66 -6.97 -0.44
C ARG A 223 -0.37 -7.73 0.85
N ASN A 224 0.53 -7.23 1.68
CA ASN A 224 0.87 -7.86 2.95
C ASN A 224 -0.33 -7.93 3.90
N ALA A 225 -1.21 -6.91 3.89
CA ALA A 225 -2.43 -6.90 4.69
C ALA A 225 -3.41 -8.00 4.25
N LEU A 226 -3.52 -8.25 2.94
CA LEU A 226 -4.29 -9.38 2.39
C LEU A 226 -3.70 -10.73 2.82
N VAL A 227 -2.38 -10.88 2.77
CA VAL A 227 -1.68 -12.08 3.26
C VAL A 227 -1.98 -12.31 4.75
N ARG A 228 -1.81 -11.29 5.61
CA ARG A 228 -2.04 -11.40 7.05
C ARG A 228 -3.50 -11.65 7.42
N ALA A 229 -4.44 -11.21 6.60
CA ALA A 229 -5.87 -11.46 6.79
C ALA A 229 -6.28 -12.92 6.51
N ASN A 230 -5.40 -13.71 5.87
CA ASN A 230 -5.68 -15.08 5.43
C ASN A 230 -4.61 -16.09 5.87
N TYR A 231 -3.82 -15.74 6.88
CA TYR A 231 -2.78 -16.63 7.39
C TYR A 231 -2.94 -16.85 8.89
N GLN A 232 -2.98 -18.14 9.27
CA GLN A 232 -2.93 -18.58 10.65
C GLN A 232 -1.90 -19.71 10.82
N ASN A 233 -1.25 -19.76 11.97
CA ASN A 233 -0.35 -20.84 12.34
C ASN A 233 -0.42 -21.04 13.85
N TYR A 234 -1.19 -22.04 14.27
CA TYR A 234 -1.43 -22.31 15.70
C TYR A 234 -0.17 -22.75 16.44
N GLU A 235 0.76 -23.46 15.79
CA GLU A 235 2.02 -23.88 16.39
C GLU A 235 2.92 -22.71 16.76
N LYS A 236 2.87 -21.65 15.94
CA LYS A 236 3.60 -20.38 16.17
C LYS A 236 2.78 -19.35 16.95
N GLY A 237 1.54 -19.66 17.33
CA GLY A 237 0.64 -18.72 18.00
C GLY A 237 0.27 -17.52 17.12
N ILE A 238 0.19 -17.70 15.79
CA ILE A 238 -0.15 -16.65 14.84
C ILE A 238 -1.59 -16.82 14.41
N GLU A 239 -2.38 -15.76 14.60
CA GLU A 239 -3.77 -15.69 14.17
C GLU A 239 -3.88 -14.82 12.91
N GLU A 240 -4.91 -15.13 12.10
CA GLU A 240 -5.32 -14.25 10.99
C GLU A 240 -5.79 -12.90 11.53
N THR A 241 -5.53 -11.82 10.80
CA THR A 241 -5.95 -10.50 11.22
C THR A 241 -6.27 -9.57 10.05
N THR A 242 -7.46 -8.98 10.06
CA THR A 242 -7.87 -7.95 9.11
C THR A 242 -7.50 -6.53 9.55
N GLU A 243 -6.88 -6.34 10.71
CA GLU A 243 -6.58 -5.01 11.26
C GLU A 243 -5.72 -4.16 10.32
N PHE A 244 -4.72 -4.76 9.68
CA PHE A 244 -3.91 -4.05 8.70
C PHE A 244 -4.72 -3.58 7.47
N LEU A 245 -5.67 -4.39 7.01
CA LEU A 245 -6.58 -4.02 5.93
C LEU A 245 -7.55 -2.91 6.37
N LYS A 246 -8.07 -2.98 7.59
CA LYS A 246 -8.92 -1.93 8.14
C LYS A 246 -8.18 -0.60 8.21
N LEU A 247 -6.94 -0.56 8.72
CA LEU A 247 -6.11 0.66 8.73
C LEU A 247 -5.91 1.21 7.31
N PHE A 248 -5.65 0.33 6.34
CA PHE A 248 -5.52 0.73 4.96
C PHE A 248 -6.81 1.38 4.41
N PHE A 249 -7.96 0.72 4.61
CA PHE A 249 -9.24 1.25 4.13
C PHE A 249 -9.73 2.47 4.91
N ARG A 250 -9.36 2.65 6.16
CA ARG A 250 -9.60 3.90 6.90
C ARG A 250 -8.87 5.07 6.24
N ASN A 251 -7.61 4.89 5.83
CA ASN A 251 -6.90 5.91 5.06
C ASN A 251 -7.58 6.17 3.71
N VAL A 252 -7.99 5.10 3.00
CA VAL A 252 -8.64 5.20 1.68
C VAL A 252 -9.98 5.92 1.73
N LEU A 253 -10.81 5.64 2.74
CA LEU A 253 -12.22 6.06 2.76
C LEU A 253 -12.47 7.26 3.66
N LEU A 254 -11.71 7.40 4.74
CA LEU A 254 -11.90 8.44 5.74
C LEU A 254 -10.83 9.53 5.67
N GLY A 255 -9.81 9.36 4.83
CA GLY A 255 -8.67 10.28 4.74
C GLY A 255 -7.82 10.32 6.00
N GLU A 256 -7.89 9.27 6.83
CA GLU A 256 -7.05 9.14 8.01
C GLU A 256 -5.60 8.90 7.62
N GLN A 257 -4.66 9.21 8.49
CA GLN A 257 -3.22 9.17 8.21
C GLN A 257 -2.51 8.12 9.07
N TYR A 258 -3.08 6.91 9.15
CA TYR A 258 -2.40 5.80 9.82
C TYR A 258 -1.09 5.46 9.12
N PRO A 259 -0.01 5.25 9.87
CA PRO A 259 1.27 4.91 9.28
C PRO A 259 1.27 3.47 8.74
N LEU A 260 1.20 3.33 7.42
CA LEU A 260 1.17 2.05 6.72
C LEU A 260 2.57 1.44 6.58
N LYS A 261 3.16 0.99 7.70
CA LYS A 261 4.54 0.47 7.74
C LYS A 261 4.57 -1.04 7.54
N LYS A 262 5.11 -1.51 6.42
CA LYS A 262 5.21 -2.93 6.03
C LYS A 262 5.85 -3.81 7.11
N ARG A 263 6.87 -3.32 7.83
CA ARG A 263 7.54 -4.07 8.89
C ARG A 263 6.63 -4.52 10.03
N TYR A 264 5.54 -3.79 10.31
CA TYR A 264 4.60 -4.14 11.37
C TYR A 264 3.72 -5.33 11.01
N GLN A 265 3.66 -5.69 9.74
CA GLN A 265 2.88 -6.80 9.23
C GLN A 265 3.64 -8.13 9.29
N HIS A 266 4.98 -8.09 9.41
CA HIS A 266 5.81 -9.30 9.48
C HIS A 266 5.51 -10.09 10.76
N ILE A 267 5.35 -11.42 10.62
CA ILE A 267 4.94 -12.29 11.74
C ILE A 267 5.94 -12.30 12.90
N GLU A 268 7.23 -12.10 12.64
CA GLU A 268 8.26 -12.00 13.68
C GLU A 268 8.35 -10.61 14.32
N TRP A 269 7.58 -9.62 13.80
CA TRP A 269 7.56 -8.31 14.39
C TRP A 269 6.87 -8.36 15.75
N LYS A 270 7.66 -8.44 16.81
CA LYS A 270 7.17 -8.31 18.18
C LYS A 270 6.70 -6.87 18.39
N GLN A 271 5.43 -6.62 18.18
CA GLN A 271 4.80 -5.46 18.79
C GLN A 271 4.91 -5.62 20.28
N VAL A 272 5.49 -4.62 20.94
CA VAL A 272 5.18 -4.37 22.34
C VAL A 272 3.66 -4.13 22.33
N ALA A 273 2.92 -5.07 22.92
CA ALA A 273 1.46 -5.22 22.83
C ALA A 273 0.68 -4.11 23.56
N SER A 274 1.01 -2.84 23.36
CA SER A 274 0.40 -1.73 24.11
C SER A 274 -0.04 -0.52 23.24
N SER A 275 -0.02 -0.59 21.92
CA SER A 275 -0.43 0.57 21.11
C SER A 275 -1.68 0.40 20.24
N PHE A 276 -2.39 -0.74 20.31
CA PHE A 276 -3.68 -0.94 19.63
C PHE A 276 -4.76 -1.56 20.54
N GLY A 277 -4.65 -1.37 21.85
CA GLY A 277 -5.67 -1.77 22.82
C GLY A 277 -6.78 -0.72 22.84
N THR A 278 -7.98 -1.18 22.55
CA THR A 278 -9.27 -0.59 22.87
C THR A 278 -9.23 0.48 23.95
N GLU A 279 -9.24 1.76 23.60
CA GLU A 279 -9.72 2.80 24.48
C GLU A 279 -11.16 3.15 24.11
N LYS A 280 -12.09 2.59 24.90
CA LYS A 280 -13.39 3.19 25.09
C LYS A 280 -13.18 4.53 25.80
N SER A 281 -13.68 5.56 25.12
CA SER A 281 -14.17 6.84 25.65
C SER A 281 -13.77 7.23 27.06
N SER A 282 -12.89 8.19 27.21
CA SER A 282 -13.13 9.47 27.89
C SER A 282 -11.84 10.30 27.92
N GLU A 283 -12.03 11.57 27.66
CA GLU A 283 -11.14 12.71 27.88
C GLU A 283 -10.03 12.98 26.87
N LYS A 284 -10.28 14.06 26.14
CA LYS A 284 -9.29 14.84 25.38
C LYS A 284 -8.05 15.11 26.25
N GLN A 285 -6.95 14.46 25.91
CA GLN A 285 -5.62 15.03 26.12
C GLN A 285 -4.80 14.83 24.86
N GLN A 286 -4.44 15.94 24.24
CA GLN A 286 -3.42 16.03 23.19
C GLN A 286 -2.11 15.43 23.72
N ILE A 287 -1.75 14.22 23.26
CA ILE A 287 -0.39 13.74 23.35
C ILE A 287 0.13 13.67 21.91
N GLY A 288 0.69 14.79 21.46
CA GLY A 288 1.56 14.80 20.29
C GLY A 288 2.70 13.80 20.50
N THR A 289 2.96 12.93 19.54
CA THR A 289 4.13 12.07 19.51
C THR A 289 5.36 12.97 19.52
N GLU A 290 5.97 13.12 20.69
CA GLU A 290 7.20 13.90 20.88
C GLU A 290 8.25 13.37 19.91
N LYS A 291 8.68 14.18 18.96
CA LYS A 291 9.70 13.79 17.98
C LYS A 291 10.94 13.29 18.72
N SER A 292 11.59 12.24 18.24
CA SER A 292 12.79 11.66 18.89
C SER A 292 13.85 12.71 19.24
N SER A 293 13.95 13.79 18.46
CA SER A 293 14.83 14.93 18.71
C SER A 293 14.43 15.74 19.95
N GLU A 294 13.14 15.92 20.22
CA GLU A 294 12.66 16.64 21.40
C GLU A 294 12.82 15.81 22.68
N LYS A 295 12.59 14.49 22.56
CA LYS A 295 12.85 13.54 23.64
C LYS A 295 14.34 13.49 24.01
N ILE A 296 15.24 13.53 23.02
CA ILE A 296 16.69 13.67 23.23
C ILE A 296 17.02 14.96 23.99
N LEU A 297 16.50 16.10 23.54
CA LEU A 297 16.75 17.39 24.18
C LEU A 297 16.23 17.41 25.63
N ARG A 298 15.04 16.86 25.90
CA ARG A 298 14.48 16.80 27.26
C ARG A 298 15.35 15.95 28.19
N ILE A 299 15.72 14.73 27.78
CA ILE A 299 16.55 13.86 28.62
C ILE A 299 17.93 14.46 28.84
N MET A 300 18.53 15.07 27.81
CA MET A 300 19.83 15.75 27.97
C MET A 300 19.77 17.02 28.84
N ALA A 301 18.64 17.71 28.88
CA ALA A 301 18.44 18.83 29.80
C ALA A 301 18.32 18.36 31.26
N GLU A 302 17.66 17.20 31.49
CA GLU A 302 17.51 16.60 32.83
C GLU A 302 18.80 15.91 33.29
N GLN A 303 19.55 15.31 32.37
CA GLN A 303 20.78 14.56 32.60
C GLN A 303 21.91 15.01 31.67
N PRO A 304 22.56 16.15 31.92
CA PRO A 304 23.53 16.71 30.97
C PRO A 304 24.78 15.86 30.71
N THR A 305 25.07 14.90 31.57
CA THR A 305 26.22 13.98 31.44
C THR A 305 25.87 12.62 30.80
N ILE A 306 24.62 12.45 30.39
CA ILE A 306 24.15 11.17 29.82
C ILE A 306 24.97 10.76 28.58
N THR A 307 25.30 9.47 28.49
CA THR A 307 26.03 8.93 27.33
C THR A 307 25.05 8.55 26.20
N THR A 308 25.54 8.53 24.95
CA THR A 308 24.74 8.12 23.79
C THR A 308 24.23 6.68 23.92
N ALA A 309 24.97 5.80 24.60
CA ALA A 309 24.56 4.42 24.84
C ALA A 309 23.37 4.31 25.83
N ILE A 310 23.38 5.08 26.91
CA ILE A 310 22.27 5.14 27.87
C ILE A 310 21.06 5.78 27.23
N LEU A 311 21.25 6.88 26.52
CA LEU A 311 20.20 7.59 25.81
C LEU A 311 19.52 6.69 24.73
N ALA A 312 20.32 5.89 24.02
CA ALA A 312 19.81 4.91 23.05
C ALA A 312 18.89 3.88 23.70
N LYS A 313 19.28 3.40 24.89
CA LYS A 313 18.50 2.43 25.67
C LYS A 313 17.19 3.03 26.19
N GLU A 314 17.22 4.28 26.70
CA GLU A 314 16.04 4.96 27.23
C GLU A 314 15.02 5.34 26.13
N ILE A 315 15.51 5.74 24.94
CA ILE A 315 14.64 6.13 23.83
C ILE A 315 14.18 4.92 23.01
N GLY A 316 14.91 3.78 23.09
CA GLY A 316 14.59 2.54 22.36
C GLY A 316 15.04 2.59 20.88
N ILE A 317 16.14 3.32 20.56
CA ILE A 317 16.71 3.39 19.20
C ILE A 317 18.22 3.09 19.24
N SER A 318 18.82 2.77 18.09
CA SER A 318 20.24 2.44 18.03
C SER A 318 21.14 3.67 18.37
N THR A 319 22.33 3.41 18.93
CA THR A 319 23.33 4.47 19.19
C THR A 319 23.67 5.29 17.95
N ARG A 320 23.78 4.62 16.78
CA ARG A 320 24.00 5.29 15.49
C ARG A 320 22.86 6.26 15.11
N ALA A 321 21.61 5.93 15.47
CA ALA A 321 20.47 6.82 15.26
C ALA A 321 20.52 8.01 16.21
N ILE A 322 20.93 7.81 17.48
CA ILE A 322 21.18 8.90 18.45
C ILE A 322 22.28 9.83 17.95
N ASP A 323 23.41 9.30 17.53
CA ASP A 323 24.54 10.11 17.03
C ASP A 323 24.12 10.98 15.84
N LYS A 324 23.33 10.42 14.91
CA LYS A 324 22.77 11.17 13.77
C LYS A 324 21.83 12.30 14.22
N GLN A 325 21.00 12.07 15.23
CA GLN A 325 20.11 13.12 15.78
C GLN A 325 20.90 14.19 16.54
N ILE A 326 21.88 13.81 17.34
CA ILE A 326 22.78 14.74 18.04
C ILE A 326 23.51 15.63 17.02
N ALA A 327 24.09 15.05 15.97
CA ALA A 327 24.75 15.82 14.91
C ALA A 327 23.80 16.85 14.28
N LYS A 328 22.57 16.46 13.99
CA LYS A 328 21.53 17.34 13.44
C LYS A 328 21.16 18.47 14.41
N LEU A 329 20.98 18.16 15.71
CA LEU A 329 20.67 19.13 16.74
C LEU A 329 21.81 20.13 16.97
N LYS A 330 23.07 19.69 16.83
CA LYS A 330 24.25 20.58 16.87
C LYS A 330 24.27 21.56 15.68
N VAL A 331 23.99 21.05 14.47
CA VAL A 331 23.97 21.88 13.24
C VAL A 331 22.90 22.98 13.32
N ILE A 332 21.73 22.68 13.87
CA ILE A 332 20.65 23.67 14.02
C ILE A 332 20.77 24.51 15.29
N GLY A 333 21.88 24.40 16.04
CA GLY A 333 22.19 25.22 17.20
C GLY A 333 21.37 24.95 18.47
N ARG A 334 20.61 23.84 18.53
CA ARG A 334 19.76 23.46 19.68
C ARG A 334 20.47 22.62 20.74
N LEU A 335 21.66 22.12 20.45
CA LEU A 335 22.44 21.28 21.35
C LEU A 335 23.93 21.62 21.21
N ARG A 336 24.64 21.77 22.32
CA ARG A 336 26.07 22.04 22.36
C ARG A 336 26.77 21.12 23.36
N ARG A 337 27.98 20.67 23.03
CA ARG A 337 28.85 19.95 23.97
C ARG A 337 29.76 20.95 24.67
N ILE A 338 29.79 20.93 25.97
CA ILE A 338 30.66 21.75 26.79
C ILE A 338 31.71 20.84 27.43
N GLY A 339 33.01 21.16 27.24
CA GLY A 339 34.14 20.41 27.79
C GLY A 339 34.61 19.27 26.89
N ALA A 340 35.54 18.46 27.40
CA ALA A 340 36.17 17.36 26.70
C ALA A 340 35.21 16.17 26.53
N ASP A 341 35.57 15.20 25.61
CA ASP A 341 34.76 13.99 25.35
C ASP A 341 34.61 13.12 26.60
N ARG A 342 35.59 13.12 27.48
CA ARG A 342 35.51 12.52 28.84
C ARG A 342 35.32 13.60 29.84
N GLY A 343 34.19 13.60 30.60
CA GLY A 343 33.88 14.55 31.67
C GLY A 343 33.14 15.83 31.23
N GLY A 344 32.91 16.06 29.94
CA GLY A 344 32.06 17.14 29.46
C GLY A 344 30.56 16.86 29.60
N HIS A 345 29.73 17.89 29.39
CA HIS A 345 28.27 17.78 29.48
C HIS A 345 27.56 18.38 28.27
N TRP A 346 26.29 18.04 28.10
CA TRP A 346 25.43 18.56 27.05
C TRP A 346 24.71 19.82 27.54
N GLU A 347 24.69 20.84 26.74
CA GLU A 347 23.89 22.04 26.95
C GLU A 347 22.81 22.13 25.89
N VAL A 348 21.56 22.18 26.36
CA VAL A 348 20.37 22.37 25.50
C VAL A 348 20.12 23.88 25.38
N ILE A 349 20.10 24.35 24.13
CA ILE A 349 19.87 25.77 23.80
C ILE A 349 18.39 25.89 23.41
N LYS A 350 17.67 26.77 24.12
CA LYS A 350 16.23 27.02 23.92
C LYS A 350 15.99 27.90 22.72
#